data_0a1e40bc3eebe883eab40a0244c0f8e7
#
_entry.id   0a1e40bc3eebe883eab40a0244c0f8e7
#
_cell.length_a   1.000
_cell.length_b   1.000
_cell.length_c   1.000
_cell.angle_alpha   90.00
_cell.angle_beta   90.00
_cell.angle_gamma   90.00
#
_symmetry.space_group_name_H-M   'P 1'
#
loop_
_entity.id
_entity.type
_entity.pdbx_description
1 polymer ?
#
loop_
_entity_poly.entity_id
_entity_poly.type
_entity_poly.pdbx_seq_one_letter_code
_entity_poly.pdbx_strand_id
1 'polypeptide(L)'
;IYNKYKNTKTCGVIDEDKAYGTKRIAEPLGVICAVIPTTNPTSTAIFKTLISLKTRNGIIISPHPRAKKSTAAAAKIVLDAAVAAGAPENIISWIDAPSLDMTNLLMKEADIILATGGPGMVKAAYSSGKPALGVGAGNTPAIIDESADILKAVNSIIHSKTFDNGMICASEQSTIVDKKIYKEVRKEFEYRGCYFLKKDELDKVRKTIIINGALNAKIVGQKPVTIAALAGVKIPEDTK
;
A
#
# COMPACT_ATOMS: atom_id res chain seq x y z
N ILE A 1 -0.58 11.65 -8.62
CA ILE A 1 -1.86 11.03 -9.05
C ILE A 1 -2.72 12.07 -9.76
N TYR A 2 -3.10 13.17 -9.11
CA TYR A 2 -3.96 14.21 -9.69
C TYR A 2 -3.46 14.66 -11.07
N ASN A 3 -2.21 15.13 -11.18
CA ASN A 3 -1.64 15.62 -12.44
C ASN A 3 -1.61 14.55 -13.55
N LYS A 4 -1.45 13.27 -13.18
CA LYS A 4 -1.44 12.16 -14.14
C LYS A 4 -2.82 11.89 -14.72
N TYR A 5 -3.87 11.95 -13.89
CA TYR A 5 -5.20 11.48 -14.28
C TYR A 5 -6.23 12.58 -14.49
N LYS A 6 -5.97 13.84 -14.13
CA LYS A 6 -6.94 14.95 -14.23
C LYS A 6 -7.57 15.10 -15.64
N ASN A 7 -6.79 14.84 -16.68
CA ASN A 7 -7.22 14.95 -18.06
C ASN A 7 -7.71 13.63 -18.68
N THR A 8 -7.64 12.52 -17.94
CA THR A 8 -8.12 11.22 -18.43
C THR A 8 -9.63 11.26 -18.55
N LYS A 9 -10.16 10.88 -19.73
CA LYS A 9 -11.59 10.81 -19.98
C LYS A 9 -12.17 9.58 -19.27
N THR A 10 -13.09 9.78 -18.35
CA THR A 10 -13.64 8.74 -17.48
C THR A 10 -15.16 8.63 -17.51
N CYS A 11 -15.81 9.41 -18.37
CA CYS A 11 -17.26 9.43 -18.48
C CYS A 11 -17.68 9.67 -19.92
N GLY A 12 -18.79 9.08 -20.33
CA GLY A 12 -19.34 9.18 -21.68
C GLY A 12 -18.47 8.47 -22.72
N VAL A 13 -18.56 8.86 -23.98
CA VAL A 13 -17.78 8.23 -25.07
C VAL A 13 -16.30 8.50 -24.84
N ILE A 14 -15.52 7.47 -24.56
CA ILE A 14 -14.06 7.54 -24.31
C ILE A 14 -13.23 7.24 -25.56
N ASP A 15 -13.82 6.48 -26.50
CA ASP A 15 -13.16 6.10 -27.74
C ASP A 15 -14.20 5.77 -28.82
N GLU A 16 -13.87 5.99 -30.10
CA GLU A 16 -14.71 5.67 -31.25
C GLU A 16 -13.83 5.10 -32.37
N ASP A 17 -14.15 3.88 -32.77
CA ASP A 17 -13.54 3.24 -33.94
C ASP A 17 -14.50 3.38 -35.13
N LYS A 18 -14.20 4.30 -36.02
CA LYS A 18 -15.03 4.58 -37.20
C LYS A 18 -14.94 3.46 -38.25
N ALA A 19 -13.87 2.69 -38.29
CA ALA A 19 -13.68 1.61 -39.25
C ALA A 19 -14.63 0.44 -38.96
N TYR A 20 -14.82 0.16 -37.66
CA TYR A 20 -15.71 -0.91 -37.18
C TYR A 20 -17.07 -0.39 -36.68
N GLY A 21 -17.30 0.91 -36.69
CA GLY A 21 -18.56 1.51 -36.21
C GLY A 21 -18.82 1.30 -34.71
N THR A 22 -17.76 1.13 -33.89
CA THR A 22 -17.88 0.86 -32.47
C THR A 22 -17.52 2.07 -31.60
N LYS A 23 -18.19 2.19 -30.45
CA LYS A 23 -17.90 3.21 -29.44
C LYS A 23 -17.69 2.57 -28.09
N ARG A 24 -16.66 3.03 -27.34
CA ARG A 24 -16.49 2.69 -25.93
C ARG A 24 -17.05 3.82 -25.07
N ILE A 25 -17.99 3.46 -24.20
CA ILE A 25 -18.67 4.41 -23.31
C ILE A 25 -18.29 4.04 -21.86
N ALA A 26 -17.82 5.02 -21.10
CA ALA A 26 -17.55 4.86 -19.67
C ALA A 26 -18.79 5.28 -18.86
N GLU A 27 -19.28 4.35 -18.05
CA GLU A 27 -20.41 4.55 -17.14
C GLU A 27 -19.96 4.38 -15.68
N PRO A 28 -20.61 5.07 -14.72
CA PRO A 28 -20.37 4.83 -13.30
C PRO A 28 -20.81 3.41 -12.90
N LEU A 29 -20.15 2.84 -11.92
CA LEU A 29 -20.45 1.50 -11.41
C LEU A 29 -21.49 1.52 -10.29
N GLY A 30 -21.60 2.64 -9.55
CA GLY A 30 -22.48 2.79 -8.40
C GLY A 30 -21.73 3.12 -7.12
N VAL A 31 -21.84 2.27 -6.10
CA VAL A 31 -21.21 2.43 -4.79
C VAL A 31 -19.96 1.59 -4.68
N ILE A 32 -18.85 2.23 -4.33
CA ILE A 32 -17.55 1.59 -4.13
C ILE A 32 -17.34 1.28 -2.66
N CYS A 33 -17.06 0.01 -2.32
CA CYS A 33 -16.48 -0.36 -1.02
C CYS A 33 -14.98 -0.11 -1.06
N ALA A 34 -14.46 0.79 -0.22
CA ALA A 34 -13.03 1.10 -0.15
C ALA A 34 -12.43 0.64 1.17
N VAL A 35 -11.70 -0.48 1.15
CA VAL A 35 -10.93 -0.94 2.32
C VAL A 35 -9.59 -0.24 2.39
N ILE A 36 -9.31 0.41 3.52
CA ILE A 36 -8.11 1.24 3.72
C ILE A 36 -7.15 0.57 4.71
N PRO A 37 -5.85 0.45 4.37
CA PRO A 37 -4.85 -0.17 5.22
C PRO A 37 -4.38 0.75 6.35
N THR A 38 -3.63 0.20 7.31
CA THR A 38 -2.97 0.99 8.36
C THR A 38 -1.63 1.59 7.92
N THR A 39 -1.01 1.06 6.87
CA THR A 39 0.34 1.42 6.43
C THR A 39 0.43 2.80 5.76
N ASN A 40 -0.60 3.20 5.04
CA ASN A 40 -0.69 4.50 4.35
C ASN A 40 -2.16 4.97 4.23
N PRO A 41 -2.83 5.19 5.38
CA PRO A 41 -4.27 5.37 5.42
C PRO A 41 -4.76 6.65 4.73
N THR A 42 -4.09 7.77 4.96
CA THR A 42 -4.49 9.08 4.42
C THR A 42 -4.34 9.14 2.91
N SER A 43 -3.18 8.75 2.39
CA SER A 43 -2.92 8.75 0.94
C SER A 43 -3.83 7.79 0.19
N THR A 44 -4.13 6.62 0.77
CA THR A 44 -5.05 5.64 0.18
C THR A 44 -6.49 6.14 0.18
N ALA A 45 -6.95 6.77 1.28
CA ALA A 45 -8.27 7.38 1.34
C ALA A 45 -8.42 8.50 0.29
N ILE A 46 -7.46 9.43 0.23
CA ILE A 46 -7.46 10.52 -0.76
C ILE A 46 -7.45 9.95 -2.19
N PHE A 47 -6.60 8.95 -2.47
CA PHE A 47 -6.56 8.36 -3.81
C PHE A 47 -7.90 7.74 -4.20
N LYS A 48 -8.46 6.88 -3.33
CA LYS A 48 -9.69 6.16 -3.64
C LYS A 48 -10.89 7.10 -3.77
N THR A 49 -10.99 8.13 -2.93
CA THR A 49 -12.05 9.13 -3.03
C THR A 49 -11.94 9.94 -4.32
N LEU A 50 -10.74 10.42 -4.66
CA LEU A 50 -10.55 11.19 -5.90
C LEU A 50 -10.87 10.38 -7.15
N ILE A 51 -10.47 9.10 -7.22
CA ILE A 51 -10.77 8.27 -8.40
C ILE A 51 -12.26 7.92 -8.47
N SER A 52 -12.92 7.68 -7.32
CA SER A 52 -14.35 7.43 -7.26
C SER A 52 -15.16 8.63 -7.77
N LEU A 53 -14.87 9.82 -7.27
CA LEU A 53 -15.50 11.06 -7.71
C LEU A 53 -15.27 11.31 -9.20
N LYS A 54 -14.04 11.13 -9.67
CA LYS A 54 -13.70 11.34 -11.08
C LYS A 54 -14.47 10.41 -12.02
N THR A 55 -14.79 9.22 -11.56
CA THR A 55 -15.58 8.22 -12.29
C THR A 55 -17.07 8.26 -11.95
N ARG A 56 -17.52 9.29 -11.25
CA ARG A 56 -18.91 9.54 -10.85
C ARG A 56 -19.53 8.42 -10.00
N ASN A 57 -18.75 7.81 -9.13
CA ASN A 57 -19.21 6.79 -8.19
C ASN A 57 -19.28 7.35 -6.77
N GLY A 58 -20.25 6.86 -5.99
CA GLY A 58 -20.25 6.99 -4.54
C GLY A 58 -19.21 6.06 -3.90
N ILE A 59 -18.73 6.42 -2.70
CA ILE A 59 -17.74 5.61 -2.01
C ILE A 59 -18.04 5.53 -0.52
N ILE A 60 -17.98 4.30 0.03
CA ILE A 60 -18.03 4.06 1.46
C ILE A 60 -16.71 3.44 1.89
N ILE A 61 -16.05 4.09 2.84
CA ILE A 61 -14.72 3.71 3.33
C ILE A 61 -14.85 2.80 4.54
N SER A 62 -14.18 1.64 4.49
CA SER A 62 -13.92 0.79 5.65
C SER A 62 -12.48 1.04 6.12
N PRO A 63 -12.26 1.85 7.16
CA PRO A 63 -10.93 2.15 7.66
C PRO A 63 -10.39 0.99 8.51
N HIS A 64 -9.06 0.82 8.50
CA HIS A 64 -8.44 -0.06 9.49
C HIS A 64 -8.65 0.50 10.91
N PRO A 65 -9.02 -0.32 11.94
CA PRO A 65 -9.33 0.18 13.29
C PRO A 65 -8.24 1.07 13.90
N ARG A 66 -6.96 0.75 13.68
CA ARG A 66 -5.82 1.53 14.18
C ARG A 66 -5.62 2.88 13.48
N ALA A 67 -6.19 3.05 12.28
CA ALA A 67 -6.02 4.25 11.46
C ALA A 67 -7.34 4.97 11.18
N LYS A 68 -8.42 4.66 11.91
CA LYS A 68 -9.75 5.20 11.60
C LYS A 68 -9.80 6.72 11.66
N LYS A 69 -9.17 7.34 12.65
CA LYS A 69 -9.18 8.80 12.83
C LYS A 69 -8.51 9.53 11.66
N SER A 70 -7.32 9.08 11.27
CA SER A 70 -6.58 9.68 10.14
C SER A 70 -7.26 9.43 8.80
N THR A 71 -7.84 8.23 8.61
CA THR A 71 -8.61 7.89 7.42
C THR A 71 -9.85 8.77 7.29
N ALA A 72 -10.65 8.88 8.35
CA ALA A 72 -11.87 9.71 8.37
C ALA A 72 -11.55 11.20 8.15
N ALA A 73 -10.50 11.71 8.80
CA ALA A 73 -10.07 13.09 8.60
C ALA A 73 -9.66 13.38 7.14
N ALA A 74 -8.91 12.47 6.51
CA ALA A 74 -8.55 12.59 5.11
C ALA A 74 -9.76 12.53 4.17
N ALA A 75 -10.69 11.60 4.43
CA ALA A 75 -11.93 11.48 3.65
C ALA A 75 -12.80 12.73 3.79
N LYS A 76 -12.92 13.28 5.02
CA LYS A 76 -13.69 14.49 5.29
C LYS A 76 -13.16 15.70 4.51
N ILE A 77 -11.85 15.91 4.45
CA ILE A 77 -11.26 17.02 3.68
C ILE A 77 -11.66 16.93 2.20
N VAL A 78 -11.63 15.71 1.63
CA VAL A 78 -12.04 15.52 0.22
C VAL A 78 -13.55 15.70 0.05
N LEU A 79 -14.35 15.22 1.01
CA LEU A 79 -15.82 15.42 0.99
C LEU A 79 -16.18 16.90 1.05
N ASP A 80 -15.60 17.65 1.99
CA ASP A 80 -15.89 19.08 2.15
C ASP A 80 -15.56 19.85 0.86
N ALA A 81 -14.42 19.55 0.24
CA ALA A 81 -14.03 20.14 -1.04
C ALA A 81 -14.98 19.75 -2.20
N ALA A 82 -15.42 18.48 -2.23
CA ALA A 82 -16.35 18.00 -3.24
C ALA A 82 -17.73 18.66 -3.12
N VAL A 83 -18.25 18.74 -1.89
CA VAL A 83 -19.56 19.40 -1.60
C VAL A 83 -19.47 20.88 -1.94
N ALA A 84 -18.41 21.57 -1.59
CA ALA A 84 -18.19 22.97 -1.97
C ALA A 84 -18.14 23.18 -3.50
N ALA A 85 -17.77 22.14 -4.25
CA ALA A 85 -17.80 22.13 -5.72
C ALA A 85 -19.14 21.64 -6.31
N GLY A 86 -20.16 21.38 -5.48
CA GLY A 86 -21.50 20.98 -5.90
C GLY A 86 -21.79 19.48 -5.92
N ALA A 87 -20.93 18.65 -5.31
CA ALA A 87 -21.22 17.23 -5.13
C ALA A 87 -22.27 17.00 -4.03
N PRO A 88 -23.02 15.89 -4.08
CA PRO A 88 -23.93 15.49 -3.01
C PRO A 88 -23.22 15.30 -1.67
N GLU A 89 -23.84 15.68 -0.57
CA GLU A 89 -23.25 15.59 0.79
C GLU A 89 -22.86 14.17 1.20
N ASN A 90 -23.53 13.15 0.67
CA ASN A 90 -23.28 11.73 1.03
C ASN A 90 -22.45 10.98 -0.01
N ILE A 91 -21.78 11.68 -0.93
CA ILE A 91 -21.01 11.03 -1.99
C ILE A 91 -19.77 10.27 -1.48
N ILE A 92 -19.23 10.68 -0.33
CA ILE A 92 -18.15 10.02 0.39
C ILE A 92 -18.64 9.76 1.82
N SER A 93 -18.63 8.51 2.24
CA SER A 93 -18.97 8.09 3.60
C SER A 93 -17.93 7.14 4.17
N TRP A 94 -17.95 6.91 5.47
CA TRP A 94 -17.02 5.96 6.14
C TRP A 94 -17.69 5.29 7.34
N ILE A 95 -17.14 4.13 7.73
CA ILE A 95 -17.57 3.38 8.92
C ILE A 95 -16.87 3.97 10.15
N ASP A 96 -17.63 4.56 11.07
CA ASP A 96 -17.09 5.14 12.30
C ASP A 96 -16.66 4.10 13.34
N ALA A 97 -17.33 2.95 13.37
CA ALA A 97 -17.00 1.81 14.22
C ALA A 97 -16.58 0.60 13.38
N PRO A 98 -15.35 0.60 12.83
CA PRO A 98 -14.92 -0.45 11.90
C PRO A 98 -14.78 -1.80 12.61
N SER A 99 -15.41 -2.83 12.03
CA SER A 99 -15.28 -4.24 12.40
C SER A 99 -15.17 -5.11 11.14
N LEU A 100 -14.80 -6.37 11.32
CA LEU A 100 -14.78 -7.32 10.20
C LEU A 100 -16.20 -7.53 9.65
N ASP A 101 -17.20 -7.64 10.51
CA ASP A 101 -18.60 -7.85 10.11
C ASP A 101 -19.12 -6.68 9.28
N MET A 102 -18.87 -5.44 9.72
CA MET A 102 -19.26 -4.25 8.97
C MET A 102 -18.52 -4.16 7.63
N THR A 103 -17.24 -4.54 7.58
CA THR A 103 -16.47 -4.57 6.34
C THR A 103 -17.01 -5.63 5.37
N ASN A 104 -17.32 -6.83 5.88
CA ASN A 104 -17.90 -7.91 5.08
C ASN A 104 -19.30 -7.54 4.57
N LEU A 105 -20.14 -6.91 5.40
CA LEU A 105 -21.44 -6.41 4.99
C LEU A 105 -21.29 -5.38 3.87
N LEU A 106 -20.41 -4.41 4.04
CA LEU A 106 -20.15 -3.39 3.01
C LEU A 106 -19.65 -4.02 1.69
N MET A 107 -18.75 -5.02 1.77
CA MET A 107 -18.28 -5.75 0.58
C MET A 107 -19.43 -6.46 -0.15
N LYS A 108 -20.40 -6.98 0.61
CA LYS A 108 -21.57 -7.68 0.04
C LYS A 108 -22.56 -6.75 -0.65
N GLU A 109 -22.77 -5.56 -0.08
CA GLU A 109 -23.79 -4.61 -0.56
C GLU A 109 -23.27 -3.66 -1.66
N ALA A 110 -21.96 -3.38 -1.71
CA ALA A 110 -21.38 -2.50 -2.72
C ALA A 110 -21.40 -3.10 -4.14
N ASP A 111 -21.27 -2.25 -5.15
CA ASP A 111 -21.23 -2.65 -6.55
C ASP A 111 -19.81 -3.12 -6.96
N ILE A 112 -18.77 -2.52 -6.39
CA ILE A 112 -17.37 -2.91 -6.59
C ILE A 112 -16.54 -2.67 -5.34
N ILE A 113 -15.51 -3.49 -5.15
CA ILE A 113 -14.62 -3.42 -4.01
C ILE A 113 -13.22 -2.96 -4.44
N LEU A 114 -12.71 -1.90 -3.81
CA LEU A 114 -11.32 -1.47 -3.88
C LEU A 114 -10.62 -1.83 -2.56
N ALA A 115 -10.05 -3.03 -2.46
CA ALA A 115 -9.42 -3.50 -1.23
C ALA A 115 -7.90 -3.24 -1.25
N THR A 116 -7.39 -2.55 -0.22
CA THR A 116 -5.95 -2.47 0.05
C THR A 116 -5.72 -2.96 1.47
N GLY A 117 -4.98 -4.05 1.63
CA GLY A 117 -4.79 -4.66 2.94
C GLY A 117 -3.93 -5.91 2.91
N GLY A 118 -3.86 -6.62 4.03
CA GLY A 118 -3.16 -7.90 4.12
C GLY A 118 -3.81 -9.01 3.30
N PRO A 119 -3.10 -10.14 3.10
CA PRO A 119 -3.58 -11.25 2.25
C PRO A 119 -4.99 -11.76 2.60
N GLY A 120 -5.32 -11.83 3.90
CA GLY A 120 -6.65 -12.24 4.36
C GLY A 120 -7.77 -11.32 3.88
N MET A 121 -7.55 -10.01 3.94
CA MET A 121 -8.52 -9.01 3.50
C MET A 121 -8.70 -9.03 1.98
N VAL A 122 -7.61 -9.19 1.23
CA VAL A 122 -7.67 -9.33 -0.24
C VAL A 122 -8.41 -10.59 -0.64
N LYS A 123 -8.17 -11.71 0.05
CA LYS A 123 -8.90 -12.95 -0.16
C LYS A 123 -10.40 -12.78 0.14
N ALA A 124 -10.75 -12.11 1.23
CA ALA A 124 -12.15 -11.82 1.57
C ALA A 124 -12.83 -10.99 0.48
N ALA A 125 -12.15 -9.95 -0.05
CA ALA A 125 -12.67 -9.13 -1.14
C ALA A 125 -12.97 -9.95 -2.40
N TYR A 126 -12.04 -10.81 -2.84
CA TYR A 126 -12.26 -11.67 -4.00
C TYR A 126 -13.29 -12.78 -3.77
N SER A 127 -13.52 -13.18 -2.51
CA SER A 127 -14.50 -14.21 -2.15
C SER A 127 -15.89 -13.65 -1.84
N SER A 128 -16.09 -12.32 -1.94
CA SER A 128 -17.36 -11.66 -1.61
C SER A 128 -18.48 -11.90 -2.62
N GLY A 129 -18.15 -12.40 -3.82
CA GLY A 129 -19.09 -12.52 -4.95
C GLY A 129 -19.31 -11.23 -5.72
N LYS A 130 -18.58 -10.16 -5.38
CA LYS A 130 -18.63 -8.85 -6.08
C LYS A 130 -17.36 -8.63 -6.89
N PRO A 131 -17.39 -7.81 -7.95
CA PRO A 131 -16.18 -7.35 -8.60
C PRO A 131 -15.23 -6.70 -7.60
N ALA A 132 -13.95 -7.11 -7.60
CA ALA A 132 -12.98 -6.63 -6.64
C ALA A 132 -11.63 -6.35 -7.29
N LEU A 133 -11.01 -5.23 -6.92
CA LEU A 133 -9.63 -4.87 -7.22
C LEU A 133 -8.85 -4.90 -5.89
N GLY A 134 -8.14 -6.00 -5.65
CA GLY A 134 -7.40 -6.24 -4.42
C GLY A 134 -5.91 -5.92 -4.58
N VAL A 135 -5.37 -5.16 -3.63
CA VAL A 135 -3.94 -4.85 -3.51
C VAL A 135 -3.45 -5.37 -2.16
N GLY A 136 -2.57 -6.35 -2.21
CA GLY A 136 -1.98 -6.99 -1.03
C GLY A 136 -0.57 -6.49 -0.71
N ALA A 137 0.15 -7.27 0.10
CA ALA A 137 1.55 -7.04 0.40
C ALA A 137 2.40 -7.20 -0.87
N GLY A 138 3.28 -6.22 -1.12
CA GLY A 138 4.24 -6.29 -2.20
C GLY A 138 5.48 -7.12 -1.80
N ASN A 139 6.14 -7.68 -2.80
CA ASN A 139 7.50 -8.18 -2.70
C ASN A 139 8.30 -7.58 -3.85
N THR A 140 8.96 -6.47 -3.56
CA THR A 140 9.65 -5.64 -4.57
C THR A 140 11.13 -6.01 -4.58
N PRO A 141 11.63 -6.78 -5.58
CA PRO A 141 13.06 -7.02 -5.73
C PRO A 141 13.73 -5.83 -6.42
N ALA A 142 14.92 -5.43 -5.94
CA ALA A 142 15.82 -4.53 -6.63
C ALA A 142 16.97 -5.31 -7.25
N ILE A 143 17.29 -5.07 -8.51
CA ILE A 143 18.39 -5.72 -9.21
C ILE A 143 19.51 -4.71 -9.39
N ILE A 144 20.73 -5.08 -8.95
CA ILE A 144 21.95 -4.31 -9.17
C ILE A 144 22.86 -5.15 -10.08
N ASP A 145 22.94 -4.81 -11.35
CA ASP A 145 23.82 -5.47 -12.30
C ASP A 145 25.19 -4.78 -12.39
N GLU A 146 26.12 -5.37 -13.12
CA GLU A 146 27.51 -4.88 -13.24
C GLU A 146 27.65 -3.47 -13.85
N SER A 147 26.63 -2.98 -14.56
CA SER A 147 26.62 -1.64 -15.17
C SER A 147 26.08 -0.55 -14.24
N ALA A 148 25.59 -0.92 -13.05
CA ALA A 148 24.96 0.01 -12.14
C ALA A 148 25.97 0.95 -11.45
N ASP A 149 25.56 2.20 -11.21
CA ASP A 149 26.21 3.08 -10.26
C ASP A 149 25.90 2.57 -8.83
N ILE A 150 26.85 1.85 -8.23
CA ILE A 150 26.70 1.18 -6.94
C ILE A 150 26.32 2.17 -5.84
N LEU A 151 27.00 3.34 -5.77
CA LEU A 151 26.76 4.34 -4.72
C LEU A 151 25.32 4.85 -4.78
N LYS A 152 24.85 5.17 -5.98
CA LYS A 152 23.50 5.66 -6.21
C LYS A 152 22.46 4.57 -5.96
N ALA A 153 22.69 3.34 -6.45
CA ALA A 153 21.78 2.21 -6.29
C ALA A 153 21.56 1.88 -4.81
N VAL A 154 22.65 1.67 -4.05
CA VAL A 154 22.58 1.36 -2.61
C VAL A 154 21.92 2.49 -1.83
N ASN A 155 22.31 3.74 -2.09
CA ASN A 155 21.69 4.89 -1.44
C ASN A 155 20.17 4.95 -1.68
N SER A 156 19.73 4.74 -2.91
CA SER A 156 18.31 4.77 -3.27
C SER A 156 17.52 3.65 -2.60
N ILE A 157 18.08 2.42 -2.55
CA ILE A 157 17.46 1.28 -1.87
C ILE A 157 17.32 1.54 -0.38
N ILE A 158 18.38 2.04 0.29
CA ILE A 158 18.33 2.35 1.72
C ILE A 158 17.28 3.43 2.00
N HIS A 159 17.27 4.52 1.23
CA HIS A 159 16.28 5.59 1.39
C HIS A 159 14.85 5.09 1.24
N SER A 160 14.60 4.27 0.21
CA SER A 160 13.29 3.69 -0.03
C SER A 160 12.88 2.72 1.09
N LYS A 161 13.80 1.81 1.49
CA LYS A 161 13.50 0.79 2.49
C LYS A 161 13.36 1.34 3.90
N THR A 162 14.12 2.37 4.28
CA THR A 162 14.06 2.96 5.62
C THR A 162 12.97 4.03 5.77
N PHE A 163 12.36 4.45 4.67
CA PHE A 163 11.20 5.32 4.73
C PHE A 163 10.10 4.67 5.58
N ASP A 164 9.60 5.41 6.57
CA ASP A 164 8.56 4.96 7.50
C ASP A 164 8.88 3.59 8.16
N ASN A 165 10.14 3.35 8.48
CA ASN A 165 10.65 2.08 9.02
C ASN A 165 10.23 0.85 8.18
N GLY A 166 10.21 0.99 6.87
CA GLY A 166 9.90 -0.09 5.94
C GLY A 166 8.44 -0.53 5.91
N MET A 167 7.52 0.28 6.44
CA MET A 167 6.10 -0.04 6.46
C MET A 167 5.45 -0.01 5.08
N ILE A 168 5.96 0.83 4.18
CA ILE A 168 5.32 1.00 2.88
C ILE A 168 5.48 -0.26 2.00
N CYS A 169 4.38 -0.71 1.41
CA CYS A 169 4.33 -1.93 0.61
C CYS A 169 5.16 -1.88 -0.68
N ALA A 170 5.56 -0.69 -1.13
CA ALA A 170 6.34 -0.47 -2.34
C ALA A 170 7.86 -0.46 -2.09
N SER A 171 8.33 -0.54 -0.83
CA SER A 171 9.76 -0.58 -0.52
C SER A 171 10.39 -1.92 -0.91
N GLU A 172 11.66 -1.91 -1.21
CA GLU A 172 12.42 -3.10 -1.61
C GLU A 172 12.43 -4.15 -0.49
N GLN A 173 12.14 -5.40 -0.85
CA GLN A 173 12.14 -6.55 0.07
C GLN A 173 13.39 -7.41 -0.10
N SER A 174 13.99 -7.40 -1.28
CA SER A 174 15.20 -8.15 -1.59
C SER A 174 16.06 -7.36 -2.57
N THR A 175 17.37 -7.54 -2.46
CA THR A 175 18.34 -6.98 -3.41
C THR A 175 19.07 -8.13 -4.09
N ILE A 176 18.92 -8.24 -5.40
CA ILE A 176 19.57 -9.22 -6.26
C ILE A 176 20.80 -8.54 -6.88
N VAL A 177 21.98 -9.06 -6.58
CA VAL A 177 23.24 -8.41 -6.98
C VAL A 177 24.05 -9.33 -7.89
N ASP A 178 24.58 -8.79 -8.99
CA ASP A 178 25.50 -9.53 -9.84
C ASP A 178 26.71 -9.99 -9.02
N LYS A 179 27.15 -11.24 -9.23
CA LYS A 179 28.24 -11.89 -8.49
C LYS A 179 29.57 -11.10 -8.58
N LYS A 180 29.82 -10.45 -9.72
CA LYS A 180 31.07 -9.71 -9.96
C LYS A 180 31.21 -8.51 -9.00
N ILE A 181 30.11 -7.81 -8.70
CA ILE A 181 30.08 -6.60 -7.88
C ILE A 181 29.57 -6.83 -6.46
N TYR A 182 29.18 -8.06 -6.10
CA TYR A 182 28.56 -8.38 -4.82
C TYR A 182 29.35 -7.88 -3.61
N LYS A 183 30.68 -8.07 -3.62
CA LYS A 183 31.53 -7.65 -2.49
C LYS A 183 31.54 -6.12 -2.30
N GLU A 184 31.53 -5.38 -3.39
CA GLU A 184 31.52 -3.92 -3.39
C GLU A 184 30.16 -3.37 -2.94
N VAL A 185 29.09 -3.88 -3.49
CA VAL A 185 27.72 -3.54 -3.09
C VAL A 185 27.52 -3.82 -1.60
N ARG A 186 27.95 -4.98 -1.10
CA ARG A 186 27.83 -5.32 0.31
C ARG A 186 28.58 -4.34 1.22
N LYS A 187 29.83 -3.98 0.86
CA LYS A 187 30.62 -2.98 1.60
C LYS A 187 29.92 -1.63 1.63
N GLU A 188 29.30 -1.23 0.53
CA GLU A 188 28.59 0.04 0.46
C GLU A 188 27.33 0.05 1.36
N PHE A 189 26.58 -1.07 1.44
CA PHE A 189 25.50 -1.21 2.42
C PHE A 189 26.01 -1.09 3.86
N GLU A 190 27.11 -1.79 4.19
CA GLU A 190 27.73 -1.74 5.52
C GLU A 190 28.22 -0.32 5.86
N TYR A 191 28.89 0.35 4.93
CA TYR A 191 29.37 1.73 5.07
C TYR A 191 28.23 2.72 5.36
N ARG A 192 27.04 2.49 4.78
CA ARG A 192 25.85 3.33 5.01
C ARG A 192 25.04 2.94 6.23
N GLY A 193 25.52 2.05 7.08
CA GLY A 193 24.91 1.70 8.35
C GLY A 193 23.95 0.52 8.29
N CYS A 194 23.96 -0.30 7.23
CA CYS A 194 23.22 -1.55 7.21
C CYS A 194 24.00 -2.65 7.95
N TYR A 195 23.31 -3.43 8.75
CA TYR A 195 23.87 -4.55 9.47
C TYR A 195 23.45 -5.88 8.84
N PHE A 196 24.42 -6.70 8.45
CA PHE A 196 24.17 -8.04 7.94
C PHE A 196 24.19 -9.06 9.07
N LEU A 197 23.05 -9.64 9.37
CA LEU A 197 22.90 -10.66 10.41
C LEU A 197 23.81 -11.87 10.16
N LYS A 198 24.47 -12.35 11.21
CA LYS A 198 25.20 -13.63 11.20
C LYS A 198 24.20 -14.79 11.21
N LYS A 199 24.69 -15.99 10.92
CA LYS A 199 23.82 -17.17 10.76
C LYS A 199 22.96 -17.45 12.01
N ASP A 200 23.54 -17.40 13.19
CA ASP A 200 22.86 -17.58 14.48
C ASP A 200 21.90 -16.44 14.82
N GLU A 201 22.23 -15.21 14.46
CA GLU A 201 21.38 -14.02 14.61
C GLU A 201 20.18 -14.09 13.66
N LEU A 202 20.41 -14.55 12.42
CA LEU A 202 19.37 -14.68 11.41
C LEU A 202 18.23 -15.58 11.89
N ASP A 203 18.55 -16.72 12.53
CA ASP A 203 17.54 -17.66 13.02
C ASP A 203 16.74 -17.07 14.20
N LYS A 204 17.38 -16.31 15.09
CA LYS A 204 16.69 -15.58 16.17
C LYS A 204 15.74 -14.52 15.62
N VAL A 205 16.21 -13.70 14.70
CA VAL A 205 15.41 -12.65 14.08
C VAL A 205 14.24 -13.28 13.29
N ARG A 206 14.47 -14.33 12.50
CA ARG A 206 13.40 -15.04 11.76
C ARG A 206 12.28 -15.52 12.69
N LYS A 207 12.61 -16.14 13.82
CA LYS A 207 11.63 -16.59 14.83
C LYS A 207 10.88 -15.44 15.50
N THR A 208 11.46 -14.25 15.52
CA THR A 208 10.83 -13.05 16.08
C THR A 208 9.88 -12.39 15.09
N ILE A 209 10.25 -12.33 13.81
CA ILE A 209 9.44 -11.68 12.78
C ILE A 209 8.29 -12.56 12.26
N ILE A 210 8.45 -13.88 12.31
CA ILE A 210 7.40 -14.84 11.90
C ILE A 210 7.00 -15.68 13.11
N ILE A 211 5.74 -15.55 13.54
CA ILE A 211 5.15 -16.30 14.65
C ILE A 211 3.98 -17.10 14.09
N ASN A 212 4.01 -18.42 14.27
CA ASN A 212 2.96 -19.34 13.78
C ASN A 212 2.62 -19.15 12.28
N GLY A 213 3.66 -18.94 11.46
CA GLY A 213 3.50 -18.73 10.02
C GLY A 213 2.98 -17.36 9.60
N ALA A 214 2.75 -16.44 10.54
CA ALA A 214 2.26 -15.10 10.28
C ALA A 214 3.27 -14.02 10.74
N LEU A 215 3.20 -12.85 10.12
CA LEU A 215 4.00 -11.70 10.51
C LEU A 215 3.66 -11.27 11.95
N ASN A 216 4.67 -11.08 12.79
CA ASN A 216 4.51 -10.54 14.12
C ASN A 216 4.09 -9.05 14.07
N ALA A 217 2.84 -8.75 14.41
CA ALA A 217 2.31 -7.39 14.36
C ALA A 217 3.07 -6.37 15.26
N LYS A 218 3.84 -6.85 16.26
CA LYS A 218 4.60 -6.00 17.17
C LYS A 218 5.83 -5.35 16.52
N ILE A 219 6.37 -5.95 15.44
CA ILE A 219 7.57 -5.44 14.77
C ILE A 219 7.25 -4.45 13.64
N VAL A 220 5.99 -4.35 13.25
CA VAL A 220 5.58 -3.50 12.12
C VAL A 220 5.84 -2.03 12.44
N GLY A 221 6.63 -1.36 11.62
CA GLY A 221 7.00 0.05 11.78
C GLY A 221 8.04 0.32 12.88
N GLN A 222 8.63 -0.74 13.48
CA GLN A 222 9.68 -0.60 14.49
C GLN A 222 11.05 -0.37 13.86
N LYS A 223 11.94 0.30 14.63
CA LYS A 223 13.33 0.49 14.24
C LYS A 223 14.10 -0.83 14.26
N PRO A 224 15.17 -0.98 13.45
CA PRO A 224 15.99 -2.21 13.42
C PRO A 224 16.50 -2.62 14.81
N VAL A 225 16.97 -1.66 15.62
CA VAL A 225 17.45 -1.90 16.99
C VAL A 225 16.37 -2.48 17.90
N THR A 226 15.13 -2.04 17.75
CA THR A 226 13.99 -2.58 18.53
C THR A 226 13.70 -4.03 18.13
N ILE A 227 13.71 -4.33 16.83
CA ILE A 227 13.48 -5.68 16.31
C ILE A 227 14.62 -6.62 16.76
N ALA A 228 15.87 -6.17 16.66
CA ALA A 228 17.04 -6.92 17.10
C ALA A 228 16.99 -7.20 18.62
N ALA A 229 16.63 -6.20 19.43
CA ALA A 229 16.48 -6.38 20.88
C ALA A 229 15.40 -7.41 21.24
N LEU A 230 14.25 -7.37 20.54
CA LEU A 230 13.19 -8.38 20.70
C LEU A 230 13.66 -9.79 20.34
N ALA A 231 14.60 -9.91 19.40
CA ALA A 231 15.21 -11.18 18.98
C ALA A 231 16.40 -11.62 19.89
N GLY A 232 16.78 -10.81 20.88
CA GLY A 232 17.98 -11.06 21.70
C GLY A 232 19.29 -10.94 20.90
N VAL A 233 19.32 -10.07 19.88
CA VAL A 233 20.49 -9.78 19.04
C VAL A 233 20.96 -8.34 19.31
N LYS A 234 22.27 -8.16 19.47
CA LYS A 234 22.87 -6.83 19.62
C LYS A 234 23.41 -6.34 18.28
N ILE A 235 22.99 -5.17 17.86
CA ILE A 235 23.45 -4.48 16.66
C ILE A 235 23.84 -3.04 17.02
N PRO A 236 24.62 -2.33 16.18
CA PRO A 236 24.91 -0.91 16.39
C PRO A 236 23.61 -0.08 16.51
N GLU A 237 23.64 0.95 17.38
CA GLU A 237 22.45 1.78 17.65
C GLU A 237 22.01 2.62 16.46
N ASP A 238 22.94 2.98 15.58
CA ASP A 238 22.73 3.77 14.36
C ASP A 238 22.36 2.90 13.13
N THR A 239 22.13 1.60 13.31
CA THR A 239 21.71 0.67 12.24
C THR A 239 20.40 1.15 11.58
N LYS A 240 20.45 1.17 10.25
CA LYS A 240 19.34 1.62 9.39
C LYS A 240 18.47 0.46 8.90
#